data_d69a2c03a17948a8c538488422745cbe
#
_entry.id   d69a2c03a17948a8c538488422745cbe
#
_cell.length_a   1.000
_cell.length_b   1.000
_cell.length_c   1.000
_cell.angle_alpha   90.00
_cell.angle_beta   90.00
_cell.angle_gamma   90.00
#
_symmetry.space_group_name_H-M   'P 1'
#
loop_
_entity.id
_entity.type
_entity.pdbx_description
1 polymer ?
#
loop_
_entity_poly.entity_id
_entity_poly.type
_entity_poly.pdbx_seq_one_letter_code
_entity_poly.pdbx_strand_id
1 'polypeptide(L)'
;MELLTPGPFADYELIDCGDFEKLERFGQYITIRPEPQAVWPKVLTEGEWKSKAHVRFVQKNSNSGEWNKLRKMPDQWKMQYVLPNNEAIVFRLGLTSFKHVGIFPEQSVNWDYIVENIGALKTIKPKVLNLFAYTGGASLAAACAG
;
A
#
# COMPACT_ATOMS: atom_id res chain seq x y z
N MET A 1 25.14 6.93 2.58
CA MET A 1 23.74 6.87 2.10
C MET A 1 23.05 5.83 2.98
N GLU A 2 22.09 6.24 3.78
CA GLU A 2 21.32 5.34 4.64
C GLU A 2 20.14 4.79 3.85
N LEU A 3 19.99 3.46 3.86
CA LEU A 3 18.87 2.78 3.23
C LEU A 3 17.80 2.55 4.28
N LEU A 4 16.68 3.27 4.17
CA LEU A 4 15.53 3.08 5.06
C LEU A 4 14.62 1.99 4.49
N THR A 5 14.19 1.08 5.33
CA THR A 5 13.20 0.04 4.99
C THR A 5 11.94 0.23 5.82
N PRO A 6 10.75 -0.06 5.26
CA PRO A 6 9.51 0.00 6.03
C PRO A 6 9.58 -0.87 7.29
N GLY A 7 9.08 -0.32 8.39
CA GLY A 7 8.81 -1.07 9.60
C GLY A 7 7.68 -2.10 9.42
N PRO A 8 7.30 -2.83 10.49
CA PRO A 8 6.19 -3.77 10.42
C PRO A 8 4.89 -3.08 10.05
N PHE A 9 4.24 -3.54 9.00
CA PHE A 9 2.94 -3.05 8.55
C PHE A 9 1.91 -4.17 8.72
N ALA A 10 1.20 -4.21 9.86
CA ALA A 10 0.32 -5.31 10.22
C ALA A 10 -0.73 -5.66 9.16
N ASP A 11 -1.32 -4.62 8.51
CA ASP A 11 -2.35 -4.78 7.49
C ASP A 11 -1.80 -4.96 6.06
N TYR A 12 -0.48 -4.94 5.87
CA TYR A 12 0.12 -5.15 4.55
C TYR A 12 1.20 -6.22 4.57
N GLU A 13 1.27 -6.98 3.49
CA GLU A 13 2.32 -7.98 3.27
C GLU A 13 2.53 -8.22 1.78
N LEU A 14 3.78 -8.16 1.32
CA LEU A 14 4.19 -8.70 0.04
C LEU A 14 4.43 -10.21 0.23
N ILE A 15 3.49 -11.04 -0.22
CA ILE A 15 3.54 -12.49 -0.01
C ILE A 15 4.51 -13.15 -0.98
N ASP A 16 4.49 -12.74 -2.26
CA ASP A 16 5.36 -13.24 -3.31
C ASP A 16 5.39 -12.25 -4.49
N CYS A 17 6.46 -12.27 -5.27
CA CYS A 17 6.53 -11.51 -6.53
C CYS A 17 7.43 -12.24 -7.52
N GLY A 18 7.12 -12.10 -8.80
CA GLY A 18 7.84 -12.72 -9.91
C GLY A 18 6.97 -12.79 -11.15
N ASP A 19 7.58 -13.16 -12.28
CA ASP A 19 6.90 -13.27 -13.57
C ASP A 19 6.04 -12.03 -13.90
N PHE A 20 6.57 -10.83 -13.59
CA PHE A 20 5.94 -9.52 -13.79
C PHE A 20 4.67 -9.27 -12.98
N GLU A 21 4.45 -10.02 -11.91
CA GLU A 21 3.30 -9.88 -11.01
C GLU A 21 3.74 -9.84 -9.54
N LYS A 22 2.85 -9.38 -8.67
CA LYS A 22 3.00 -9.43 -7.22
C LYS A 22 1.71 -9.88 -6.56
N LEU A 23 1.87 -10.70 -5.52
CA LEU A 23 0.82 -11.20 -4.64
C LEU A 23 0.93 -10.45 -3.31
N GLU A 24 -0.05 -9.62 -3.02
CA GLU A 24 -0.01 -8.71 -1.87
C GLU A 24 -1.28 -8.81 -1.04
N ARG A 25 -1.13 -8.77 0.28
CA ARG A 25 -2.24 -8.65 1.21
C ARG A 25 -2.44 -7.19 1.61
N PHE A 26 -3.70 -6.72 1.54
CA PHE A 26 -4.16 -5.42 2.01
C PHE A 26 -5.33 -5.62 2.99
N GLY A 27 -5.07 -5.49 4.28
CA GLY A 27 -6.00 -5.89 5.33
C GLY A 27 -6.29 -7.38 5.25
N GLN A 28 -7.56 -7.74 5.02
CA GLN A 28 -7.98 -9.13 4.89
C GLN A 28 -8.01 -9.67 3.44
N TYR A 29 -7.73 -8.83 2.44
CA TYR A 29 -7.83 -9.22 1.03
C TYR A 29 -6.47 -9.32 0.35
N ILE A 30 -6.32 -10.35 -0.48
CA ILE A 30 -5.10 -10.62 -1.22
C ILE A 30 -5.36 -10.34 -2.70
N THR A 31 -4.48 -9.55 -3.30
CA THR A 31 -4.56 -9.12 -4.70
C THR A 31 -3.40 -9.65 -5.52
N ILE A 32 -3.65 -9.96 -6.80
CA ILE A 32 -2.62 -10.17 -7.81
C ILE A 32 -2.61 -8.94 -8.70
N ARG A 33 -1.44 -8.30 -8.84
CA ARG A 33 -1.28 -7.07 -9.64
C ARG A 33 -0.03 -7.14 -10.52
N PRO A 34 -0.01 -6.47 -11.68
CA PRO A 34 1.19 -6.35 -12.50
C PRO A 34 2.31 -5.61 -11.76
N GLU A 35 3.52 -6.17 -11.81
CA GLU A 35 4.75 -5.55 -11.34
C GLU A 35 5.86 -5.77 -12.39
N PRO A 36 6.04 -4.83 -13.34
CA PRO A 36 6.98 -4.98 -14.44
C PRO A 36 8.45 -5.14 -14.02
N GLN A 37 8.79 -4.76 -12.81
CA GLN A 37 10.15 -4.88 -12.28
C GLN A 37 10.45 -6.26 -11.71
N ALA A 38 9.44 -7.10 -11.44
CA ALA A 38 9.60 -8.46 -10.92
C ALA A 38 9.92 -9.44 -12.06
N VAL A 39 11.13 -9.36 -12.62
CA VAL A 39 11.59 -10.15 -13.78
C VAL A 39 12.05 -11.57 -13.42
N TRP A 40 12.15 -11.90 -12.15
CA TRP A 40 12.52 -13.22 -11.64
C TRP A 40 11.30 -14.14 -11.56
N PRO A 41 11.50 -15.47 -11.48
CA PRO A 41 10.39 -16.40 -11.32
C PRO A 41 9.73 -16.27 -9.94
N LYS A 42 8.43 -16.56 -9.89
CA LYS A 42 7.65 -16.71 -8.64
C LYS A 42 8.24 -17.81 -7.77
N VAL A 43 8.15 -17.65 -6.45
CA VAL A 43 8.49 -18.68 -5.48
C VAL A 43 7.34 -19.68 -5.32
N LEU A 44 6.11 -19.17 -5.21
CA LEU A 44 4.90 -19.99 -5.12
C LEU A 44 4.39 -20.37 -6.52
N THR A 45 3.74 -21.51 -6.61
CA THR A 45 3.10 -21.96 -7.84
C THR A 45 1.88 -21.09 -8.21
N GLU A 46 1.51 -21.07 -9.48
CA GLU A 46 0.30 -20.36 -9.94
C GLU A 46 -0.99 -20.90 -9.25
N GLY A 47 -1.01 -22.19 -8.90
CA GLY A 47 -2.12 -22.79 -8.12
C GLY A 47 -2.21 -22.21 -6.71
N GLU A 48 -1.09 -22.02 -6.02
CA GLU A 48 -1.02 -21.38 -4.70
C GLU A 48 -1.41 -19.91 -4.77
N TRP A 49 -0.94 -19.18 -5.78
CA TRP A 49 -1.35 -17.79 -6.01
C TRP A 49 -2.87 -17.68 -6.15
N LYS A 50 -3.48 -18.48 -7.02
CA LYS A 50 -4.95 -18.51 -7.22
C LYS A 50 -5.70 -18.94 -5.96
N SER A 51 -5.13 -19.91 -5.21
CA SER A 51 -5.74 -20.38 -3.96
C SER A 51 -5.71 -19.35 -2.84
N LYS A 52 -4.78 -18.41 -2.84
CA LYS A 52 -4.65 -17.34 -1.84
C LYS A 52 -5.41 -16.07 -2.24
N ALA A 53 -5.35 -15.69 -3.52
CA ALA A 53 -5.86 -14.43 -4.00
C ALA A 53 -7.40 -14.32 -3.96
N HIS A 54 -7.86 -13.11 -3.68
CA HIS A 54 -9.27 -12.73 -3.76
C HIS A 54 -9.61 -12.10 -5.10
N VAL A 55 -8.63 -11.40 -5.72
CA VAL A 55 -8.84 -10.66 -6.95
C VAL A 55 -7.54 -10.54 -7.74
N ARG A 56 -7.64 -10.57 -9.08
CA ARG A 56 -6.52 -10.30 -10.00
C ARG A 56 -6.86 -9.11 -10.89
N PHE A 57 -5.92 -8.18 -11.02
CA PHE A 57 -6.00 -7.12 -12.00
C PHE A 57 -5.56 -7.63 -13.38
N VAL A 58 -6.40 -7.45 -14.37
CA VAL A 58 -6.11 -7.77 -15.78
C VAL A 58 -5.99 -6.48 -16.57
N GLN A 59 -4.80 -6.20 -17.04
CA GLN A 59 -4.54 -5.00 -17.83
C GLN A 59 -5.18 -5.14 -19.22
N LYS A 60 -5.94 -4.14 -19.65
CA LYS A 60 -6.57 -4.08 -21.00
C LYS A 60 -5.77 -3.22 -21.97
N ASN A 61 -5.16 -2.15 -21.45
CA ASN A 61 -4.29 -1.24 -22.20
C ASN A 61 -3.27 -0.59 -21.26
N SER A 62 -2.43 0.32 -21.76
CA SER A 62 -1.38 0.99 -20.98
C SER A 62 -1.91 1.71 -19.72
N ASN A 63 -3.16 2.19 -19.74
CA ASN A 63 -3.70 3.09 -18.72
C ASN A 63 -4.87 2.50 -17.92
N SER A 64 -5.43 1.36 -18.32
CA SER A 64 -6.60 0.79 -17.67
C SER A 64 -6.64 -0.73 -17.70
N GLY A 65 -7.46 -1.28 -16.83
CA GLY A 65 -7.76 -2.71 -16.75
C GLY A 65 -9.00 -2.96 -15.93
N GLU A 66 -9.20 -4.20 -15.57
CA GLU A 66 -10.31 -4.63 -14.73
C GLU A 66 -9.85 -5.60 -13.66
N TRP A 67 -10.63 -5.65 -12.57
CA TRP A 67 -10.42 -6.56 -11.46
C TRP A 67 -11.32 -7.79 -11.60
N ASN A 68 -10.69 -8.94 -11.83
CA ASN A 68 -11.38 -10.22 -11.87
C ASN A 68 -11.42 -10.81 -10.46
N LYS A 69 -12.60 -10.83 -9.83
CA LYS A 69 -12.80 -11.44 -8.53
C LYS A 69 -12.70 -12.96 -8.63
N LEU A 70 -11.76 -13.55 -7.89
CA LEU A 70 -11.56 -15.00 -7.74
C LEU A 70 -12.36 -15.53 -6.56
N ARG A 71 -12.67 -14.67 -5.58
CA ARG A 71 -13.46 -14.95 -4.39
C ARG A 71 -14.38 -13.78 -4.07
N LYS A 72 -15.36 -14.04 -3.20
CA LYS A 72 -16.26 -13.00 -2.71
C LYS A 72 -15.49 -11.94 -1.92
N MET A 73 -15.56 -10.69 -2.35
CA MET A 73 -15.00 -9.53 -1.67
C MET A 73 -15.77 -8.26 -2.07
N PRO A 74 -15.83 -7.24 -1.22
CA PRO A 74 -16.39 -5.94 -1.58
C PRO A 74 -15.50 -5.21 -2.58
N ASP A 75 -16.05 -4.18 -3.26
CA ASP A 75 -15.27 -3.30 -4.12
C ASP A 75 -14.44 -2.28 -3.32
N GLN A 76 -14.81 -2.03 -2.07
CA GLN A 76 -14.10 -1.14 -1.17
C GLN A 76 -13.97 -1.78 0.22
N TRP A 77 -12.81 -1.54 0.86
CA TRP A 77 -12.55 -2.00 2.24
C TRP A 77 -11.63 -1.02 2.96
N LYS A 78 -11.41 -1.24 4.23
CA LYS A 78 -10.52 -0.43 5.05
C LYS A 78 -9.29 -1.24 5.47
N MET A 79 -8.17 -0.54 5.61
CA MET A 79 -6.97 -1.00 6.29
C MET A 79 -6.37 0.16 7.09
N GLN A 80 -5.49 -0.13 8.03
CA GLN A 80 -4.88 0.89 8.85
C GLN A 80 -3.35 0.75 8.90
N TYR A 81 -2.70 1.87 9.14
CA TYR A 81 -1.29 1.95 9.49
C TYR A 81 -1.14 2.64 10.84
N VAL A 82 -0.40 2.01 11.76
CA VAL A 82 -0.10 2.59 13.07
C VAL A 82 1.23 3.34 12.98
N LEU A 83 1.18 4.62 13.25
CA LEU A 83 2.32 5.54 13.23
C LEU A 83 3.20 5.37 14.49
N PRO A 84 4.46 5.85 14.49
CA PRO A 84 5.36 5.78 15.65
C PRO A 84 4.83 6.42 16.94
N ASN A 85 3.94 7.39 16.83
CA ASN A 85 3.26 8.03 17.96
C ASN A 85 2.00 7.30 18.46
N ASN A 86 1.75 6.07 17.99
CA ASN A 86 0.59 5.22 18.25
C ASN A 86 -0.76 5.75 17.69
N GLU A 87 -0.75 6.82 16.92
CA GLU A 87 -1.92 7.22 16.14
C GLU A 87 -2.09 6.30 14.91
N ALA A 88 -3.33 6.11 14.44
CA ALA A 88 -3.61 5.27 13.30
C ALA A 88 -4.19 6.06 12.12
N ILE A 89 -3.62 5.84 10.94
CA ILE A 89 -4.20 6.31 9.69
C ILE A 89 -5.07 5.18 9.12
N VAL A 90 -6.33 5.47 8.86
CA VAL A 90 -7.27 4.54 8.22
C VAL A 90 -7.42 4.89 6.74
N PHE A 91 -7.04 3.97 5.89
CA PHE A 91 -7.19 4.08 4.43
C PHE A 91 -8.44 3.35 3.96
N ARG A 92 -9.20 3.98 3.08
CA ARG A 92 -10.25 3.32 2.30
C ARG A 92 -9.67 2.92 0.94
N LEU A 93 -9.54 1.63 0.73
CA LEU A 93 -9.05 1.04 -0.50
C LEU A 93 -10.21 0.68 -1.42
N GLY A 94 -9.94 0.57 -2.73
CA GLY A 94 -10.96 0.23 -3.70
C GLY A 94 -10.42 -0.36 -5.00
N LEU A 95 -11.25 -1.18 -5.62
CA LEU A 95 -11.03 -1.70 -6.96
C LEU A 95 -11.50 -0.66 -7.98
N THR A 96 -10.56 -0.08 -8.70
CA THR A 96 -10.81 0.96 -9.71
C THR A 96 -10.40 0.45 -11.09
N SER A 97 -10.53 1.27 -12.13
CA SER A 97 -10.03 0.94 -13.47
C SER A 97 -8.50 0.89 -13.54
N PHE A 98 -7.79 1.22 -12.45
CA PHE A 98 -6.34 1.17 -12.34
C PHE A 98 -5.88 0.02 -11.45
N LYS A 99 -4.61 -0.41 -11.62
CA LYS A 99 -4.00 -1.45 -10.78
C LYS A 99 -3.76 -1.03 -9.31
N HIS A 100 -3.85 0.26 -9.01
CA HIS A 100 -3.61 0.79 -7.66
C HIS A 100 -4.91 0.77 -6.84
N VAL A 101 -4.80 0.31 -5.60
CA VAL A 101 -5.96 0.16 -4.69
C VAL A 101 -6.18 1.35 -3.76
N GLY A 102 -5.32 2.37 -3.81
CA GLY A 102 -5.47 3.60 -3.00
C GLY A 102 -4.39 3.80 -1.95
N ILE A 103 -3.37 2.95 -1.91
CA ILE A 103 -2.22 3.08 -1.01
C ILE A 103 -0.94 2.63 -1.71
N PHE A 104 0.17 3.21 -1.31
CA PHE A 104 1.53 2.78 -1.60
C PHE A 104 2.21 2.42 -0.27
N PRO A 105 2.23 1.14 0.10
CA PRO A 105 2.76 0.70 1.41
C PRO A 105 4.21 1.07 1.66
N GLU A 106 5.01 1.15 0.61
CA GLU A 106 6.41 1.59 0.65
C GLU A 106 6.57 3.03 1.15
N GLN A 107 5.52 3.84 1.12
CA GLN A 107 5.52 5.21 1.64
C GLN A 107 5.42 5.28 3.17
N SER A 108 5.20 4.16 3.85
CA SER A 108 5.15 4.12 5.32
C SER A 108 6.42 4.66 5.97
N VAL A 109 7.59 4.39 5.38
CA VAL A 109 8.87 4.97 5.82
C VAL A 109 8.83 6.50 5.85
N ASN A 110 8.25 7.11 4.82
CA ASN A 110 8.12 8.56 4.74
C ASN A 110 7.11 9.10 5.76
N TRP A 111 6.04 8.34 6.05
CA TRP A 111 5.06 8.72 7.07
C TRP A 111 5.69 8.70 8.45
N ASP A 112 6.46 7.66 8.78
CA ASP A 112 7.19 7.56 10.05
C ASP A 112 8.19 8.71 10.19
N TYR A 113 8.99 8.95 9.16
CA TYR A 113 9.94 10.06 9.13
C TYR A 113 9.26 11.43 9.37
N ILE A 114 8.10 11.68 8.75
CA ILE A 114 7.32 12.90 8.94
C ILE A 114 6.89 13.04 10.40
N VAL A 115 6.33 11.97 10.98
CA VAL A 115 5.83 11.98 12.36
C VAL A 115 6.96 12.24 13.36
N GLU A 116 8.07 11.55 13.21
CA GLU A 116 9.24 11.71 14.09
C GLU A 116 9.81 13.13 14.04
N ASN A 117 9.98 13.68 12.83
CA ASN A 117 10.56 15.02 12.67
C ASN A 117 9.60 16.12 13.15
N ILE A 118 8.30 16.04 12.87
CA ILE A 118 7.32 17.00 13.38
C ILE A 118 7.22 16.88 14.90
N GLY A 119 7.13 15.67 15.46
CA GLY A 119 7.09 15.43 16.89
C GLY A 119 8.31 15.95 17.66
N ALA A 120 9.46 16.07 17.00
CA ALA A 120 10.65 16.67 17.58
C ALA A 120 10.57 18.21 17.71
N LEU A 121 9.66 18.87 16.99
CA LEU A 121 9.45 20.32 17.02
C LEU A 121 8.52 20.73 18.17
N LYS A 122 9.06 20.74 19.39
CA LYS A 122 8.25 20.95 20.63
C LYS A 122 7.54 22.31 20.74
N THR A 123 8.00 23.33 20.04
CA THR A 123 7.55 24.73 20.22
C THR A 123 6.99 25.37 18.96
N ILE A 124 7.07 24.71 17.81
CA ILE A 124 6.68 25.25 16.51
C ILE A 124 5.63 24.32 15.90
N LYS A 125 4.51 24.89 15.45
CA LYS A 125 3.56 24.18 14.57
C LYS A 125 4.01 24.41 13.11
N PRO A 126 4.64 23.42 12.45
CA PRO A 126 5.14 23.59 11.11
C PRO A 126 3.99 23.68 10.10
N LYS A 127 4.22 24.45 9.03
CA LYS A 127 3.35 24.39 7.85
C LYS A 127 3.89 23.32 6.91
N VAL A 128 3.09 22.34 6.57
CA VAL A 128 3.48 21.22 5.70
C VAL A 128 2.84 21.40 4.32
N LEU A 129 3.67 21.36 3.27
CA LEU A 129 3.23 21.33 1.88
C LEU A 129 3.45 19.94 1.30
N ASN A 130 2.37 19.29 0.85
CA ASN A 130 2.42 18.02 0.15
C ASN A 130 2.06 18.21 -1.33
N LEU A 131 3.06 18.11 -2.20
CA LEU A 131 2.91 18.31 -3.64
C LEU A 131 2.37 17.09 -4.38
N PHE A 132 2.54 15.89 -3.81
CA PHE A 132 2.13 14.60 -4.41
C PHE A 132 1.21 13.85 -3.46
N ALA A 133 0.09 14.47 -3.11
CA ALA A 133 -0.77 14.02 -2.02
C ALA A 133 -1.39 12.62 -2.25
N TYR A 134 -1.67 12.23 -3.49
CA TYR A 134 -2.37 11.00 -3.83
C TYR A 134 -3.63 10.81 -2.98
N THR A 135 -3.68 9.84 -2.07
CA THR A 135 -4.80 9.63 -1.13
C THR A 135 -4.60 10.32 0.22
N GLY A 136 -3.55 11.13 0.35
CA GLY A 136 -3.33 11.97 1.53
C GLY A 136 -2.50 11.34 2.65
N GLY A 137 -1.89 10.17 2.46
CA GLY A 137 -1.16 9.47 3.52
C GLY A 137 -0.12 10.34 4.24
N ALA A 138 0.76 11.02 3.50
CA ALA A 138 1.75 11.92 4.08
C ALA A 138 1.13 13.15 4.79
N SER A 139 0.02 13.69 4.24
CA SER A 139 -0.71 14.80 4.88
C SER A 139 -1.37 14.37 6.19
N LEU A 140 -1.93 13.16 6.22
CA LEU A 140 -2.52 12.59 7.43
C LEU A 140 -1.45 12.29 8.48
N ALA A 141 -0.30 11.73 8.09
CA ALA A 141 0.83 11.51 8.98
C ALA A 141 1.30 12.83 9.62
N ALA A 142 1.42 13.89 8.82
CA ALA A 142 1.78 15.21 9.34
C ALA A 142 0.73 15.77 10.31
N ALA A 143 -0.57 15.59 10.02
CA ALA A 143 -1.66 16.04 10.89
C ALA A 143 -1.72 15.26 12.21
N CYS A 144 -1.41 13.96 12.20
CA CYS A 144 -1.34 13.13 13.40
C CYS A 144 -0.11 13.48 14.29
N ALA A 145 0.89 14.15 13.74
CA ALA A 145 2.09 14.52 14.48
C ALA A 145 1.97 15.86 15.24
N GLY A 146 0.92 16.64 15.00
CA GLY A 146 0.64 17.95 15.62
C GLY A 146 0.39 19.02 14.58
#